data_d80cb33995cb771f3fd642243d9f1dfb
#
_entry.id   d80cb33995cb771f3fd642243d9f1dfb
#
_cell.length_a   1.000
_cell.length_b   1.000
_cell.length_c   1.000
_cell.angle_alpha   90.00
_cell.angle_beta   90.00
_cell.angle_gamma   90.00
#
_symmetry.space_group_name_H-M   'P 1'
#
loop_
_entity.id
_entity.type
_entity.pdbx_description
1 polymer ?
#
loop_
_entity_poly.entity_id
_entity_poly.type
_entity_poly.pdbx_seq_one_letter_code
_entity_poly.pdbx_strand_id
1 'polypeptide(L)'
;AKRLVHTRCEKAVVGISGGLDSTLALLVAVRTFDKLQLDRTGIIGITMPGFGTTDRTYNNALELMRSLGVTVREIPIRDACLQHFRDIGLDPEDRSAAYENSQARERTQILMDVANMEGGLVVGTGDLSELALGWATYNGDQMSMYGVNASVPKTLVRHLVKWVADTESDAGARATLLDIIDTPVSPELLPADKDGRISQKTEDLVGPYELHDFFLYNFIRGGYRPAKILFLAEQAFRGSYDHATIRKWLEVFFRRFFSQQFKRSAMPDGPKVGSVALSPRGDWRMPSDASAAVWLKELETL
;
A
#
# COMPACT_ATOMS: atom_id res chain seq x y z
N ALA A 1 15.43 -10.74 -4.74
CA ALA A 1 16.66 -11.54 -4.81
C ALA A 1 17.91 -10.65 -4.83
N LYS A 2 18.14 -9.79 -5.84
CA LYS A 2 19.39 -9.00 -5.94
C LYS A 2 19.68 -8.15 -4.71
N ARG A 3 18.65 -7.57 -4.06
CA ARG A 3 18.84 -6.74 -2.87
C ARG A 3 19.33 -7.56 -1.68
N LEU A 4 18.72 -8.72 -1.42
CA LEU A 4 19.17 -9.63 -0.35
C LEU A 4 20.61 -10.09 -0.56
N VAL A 5 20.95 -10.52 -1.78
CA VAL A 5 22.33 -10.92 -2.11
C VAL A 5 23.33 -9.78 -1.91
N HIS A 6 22.98 -8.56 -2.36
CA HIS A 6 23.85 -7.39 -2.21
C HIS A 6 24.08 -7.00 -0.74
N THR A 7 23.03 -7.03 0.07
CA THR A 7 23.09 -6.70 1.51
C THR A 7 23.59 -7.85 2.37
N ARG A 8 23.70 -9.05 1.79
CA ARG A 8 24.02 -10.32 2.51
C ARG A 8 23.00 -10.62 3.63
N CYS A 9 21.78 -10.15 3.50
CA CYS A 9 20.70 -10.49 4.43
C CYS A 9 20.08 -11.82 4.03
N GLU A 10 19.90 -12.71 5.00
CA GLU A 10 19.22 -14.00 4.85
C GLU A 10 17.84 -13.99 5.49
N LYS A 11 17.41 -12.85 6.04
CA LYS A 11 16.10 -12.65 6.63
C LYS A 11 15.39 -11.45 6.03
N ALA A 12 14.06 -11.56 5.93
CA ALA A 12 13.18 -10.50 5.50
C ALA A 12 12.05 -10.31 6.53
N VAL A 13 11.76 -9.07 6.90
CA VAL A 13 10.68 -8.72 7.83
C VAL A 13 9.57 -8.04 7.05
N VAL A 14 8.34 -8.52 7.18
CA VAL A 14 7.19 -8.02 6.43
C VAL A 14 6.00 -7.81 7.38
N GLY A 15 5.42 -6.62 7.37
CA GLY A 15 4.14 -6.37 8.06
C GLY A 15 2.98 -6.96 7.28
N ILE A 16 2.20 -7.84 7.89
CA ILE A 16 1.07 -8.51 7.24
C ILE A 16 -0.24 -8.05 7.87
N SER A 17 -0.96 -7.20 7.13
CA SER A 17 -2.26 -6.68 7.54
C SER A 17 -3.43 -7.61 7.18
N GLY A 18 -3.22 -8.55 6.26
CA GLY A 18 -4.30 -9.32 5.63
C GLY A 18 -4.95 -8.61 4.42
N GLY A 19 -4.39 -7.49 3.98
CA GLY A 19 -4.80 -6.79 2.76
C GLY A 19 -3.95 -7.17 1.53
N LEU A 20 -4.38 -6.70 0.35
CA LEU A 20 -3.79 -7.04 -0.95
C LEU A 20 -2.29 -6.74 -1.05
N ASP A 21 -1.85 -5.58 -0.56
CA ASP A 21 -0.48 -5.11 -0.75
C ASP A 21 0.52 -5.91 0.07
N SER A 22 0.19 -6.17 1.34
CA SER A 22 1.00 -7.02 2.21
C SER A 22 1.03 -8.46 1.71
N THR A 23 -0.07 -8.94 1.14
CA THR A 23 -0.17 -10.26 0.50
C THR A 23 0.78 -10.36 -0.69
N LEU A 24 0.74 -9.41 -1.63
CA LEU A 24 1.66 -9.44 -2.79
C LEU A 24 3.12 -9.35 -2.34
N ALA A 25 3.43 -8.48 -1.38
CA ALA A 25 4.80 -8.36 -0.86
C ALA A 25 5.29 -9.67 -0.23
N LEU A 26 4.44 -10.37 0.52
CA LEU A 26 4.75 -11.68 1.10
C LEU A 26 4.96 -12.75 0.02
N LEU A 27 4.11 -12.81 -1.00
CA LEU A 27 4.25 -13.74 -2.12
C LEU A 27 5.57 -13.51 -2.90
N VAL A 28 5.94 -12.24 -3.10
CA VAL A 28 7.24 -11.87 -3.72
C VAL A 28 8.40 -12.29 -2.83
N ALA A 29 8.30 -12.12 -1.50
CA ALA A 29 9.32 -12.56 -0.57
C ALA A 29 9.49 -14.09 -0.60
N VAL A 30 8.41 -14.86 -0.54
CA VAL A 30 8.42 -16.32 -0.61
C VAL A 30 9.08 -16.80 -1.90
N ARG A 31 8.66 -16.30 -3.06
CA ARG A 31 9.30 -16.65 -4.33
C ARG A 31 10.77 -16.25 -4.42
N THR A 32 11.14 -15.18 -3.73
CA THR A 32 12.53 -14.74 -3.67
C THR A 32 13.36 -15.73 -2.86
N PHE A 33 12.86 -16.19 -1.72
CA PHE A 33 13.53 -17.18 -0.87
C PHE A 33 13.65 -18.52 -1.57
N ASP A 34 12.58 -19.01 -2.18
CA ASP A 34 12.61 -20.24 -2.99
C ASP A 34 13.65 -20.15 -4.12
N LYS A 35 13.71 -19.03 -4.85
CA LYS A 35 14.67 -18.78 -5.91
C LYS A 35 16.12 -18.76 -5.42
N LEU A 36 16.37 -18.25 -4.23
CA LEU A 36 17.69 -18.19 -3.61
C LEU A 36 18.02 -19.45 -2.80
N GLN A 37 17.11 -20.42 -2.74
CA GLN A 37 17.23 -21.64 -1.94
C GLN A 37 17.44 -21.33 -0.44
N LEU A 38 16.83 -20.25 0.05
CA LEU A 38 16.77 -19.90 1.46
C LEU A 38 15.54 -20.53 2.12
N ASP A 39 15.65 -20.85 3.41
CA ASP A 39 14.54 -21.37 4.18
C ASP A 39 13.46 -20.28 4.34
N ARG A 40 12.20 -20.61 4.02
CA ARG A 40 11.06 -19.68 4.15
C ARG A 40 10.86 -19.19 5.59
N THR A 41 11.33 -19.91 6.60
CA THR A 41 11.34 -19.47 8.00
C THR A 41 12.21 -18.24 8.25
N GLY A 42 13.11 -17.90 7.33
CA GLY A 42 13.84 -16.63 7.31
C GLY A 42 12.97 -15.43 6.95
N ILE A 43 11.75 -15.64 6.43
CA ILE A 43 10.74 -14.59 6.26
C ILE A 43 9.97 -14.47 7.56
N ILE A 44 10.05 -13.31 8.20
CA ILE A 44 9.36 -13.01 9.46
C ILE A 44 8.15 -12.15 9.13
N GLY A 45 6.98 -12.78 9.01
CA GLY A 45 5.71 -12.10 8.85
C GLY A 45 5.17 -11.66 10.19
N ILE A 46 4.87 -10.37 10.33
CA ILE A 46 4.39 -9.79 11.59
C ILE A 46 2.98 -9.21 11.37
N THR A 47 1.99 -9.75 12.08
CA THR A 47 0.69 -9.09 12.19
C THR A 47 0.66 -8.25 13.46
N MET A 48 0.15 -7.03 13.34
CA MET A 48 0.18 -6.02 14.40
C MET A 48 -1.23 -5.43 14.60
N PRO A 49 -2.14 -6.20 15.26
CA PRO A 49 -3.52 -5.75 15.45
C PRO A 49 -3.57 -4.45 16.24
N GLY A 50 -4.31 -3.47 15.70
CA GLY A 50 -4.56 -2.15 16.28
C GLY A 50 -6.04 -1.93 16.58
N PHE A 51 -6.47 -0.66 16.54
CA PHE A 51 -7.87 -0.31 16.86
C PHE A 51 -8.84 -0.61 15.72
N GLY A 52 -8.37 -0.59 14.47
CA GLY A 52 -9.20 -0.81 13.27
C GLY A 52 -9.09 -2.19 12.66
N THR A 53 -8.27 -3.07 13.23
CA THR A 53 -8.09 -4.43 12.71
C THR A 53 -9.37 -5.24 12.89
N THR A 54 -9.87 -5.84 11.81
CA THR A 54 -11.06 -6.70 11.83
C THR A 54 -10.66 -8.17 12.01
N ASP A 55 -11.57 -8.99 12.52
CA ASP A 55 -11.33 -10.44 12.68
C ASP A 55 -11.02 -11.10 11.32
N ARG A 56 -11.68 -10.64 10.25
CA ARG A 56 -11.48 -11.18 8.90
C ARG A 56 -10.05 -10.96 8.41
N THR A 57 -9.56 -9.75 8.44
CA THR A 57 -8.20 -9.42 7.96
C THR A 57 -7.13 -10.02 8.86
N TYR A 58 -7.36 -10.03 10.17
CA TYR A 58 -6.48 -10.68 11.12
C TYR A 58 -6.34 -12.19 10.86
N ASN A 59 -7.47 -12.91 10.70
CA ASN A 59 -7.45 -14.33 10.42
C ASN A 59 -6.80 -14.63 9.07
N ASN A 60 -7.10 -13.85 8.02
CA ASN A 60 -6.48 -13.96 6.71
C ASN A 60 -4.95 -13.80 6.78
N ALA A 61 -4.47 -12.84 7.58
CA ALA A 61 -3.03 -12.63 7.76
C ALA A 61 -2.35 -13.87 8.36
N LEU A 62 -2.91 -14.40 9.44
CA LEU A 62 -2.36 -15.59 10.14
C LEU A 62 -2.40 -16.84 9.25
N GLU A 63 -3.52 -17.09 8.60
CA GLU A 63 -3.71 -18.26 7.75
C GLU A 63 -2.78 -18.23 6.53
N LEU A 64 -2.67 -17.08 5.87
CA LEU A 64 -1.76 -16.91 4.75
C LEU A 64 -0.30 -17.13 5.15
N MET A 65 0.16 -16.55 6.24
CA MET A 65 1.53 -16.73 6.72
C MET A 65 1.83 -18.21 7.05
N ARG A 66 0.90 -18.89 7.70
CA ARG A 66 1.04 -20.33 8.05
C ARG A 66 1.06 -21.20 6.81
N SER A 67 0.15 -20.99 5.85
CA SER A 67 0.09 -21.77 4.62
C SER A 67 1.34 -21.61 3.75
N LEU A 68 2.01 -20.45 3.80
CA LEU A 68 3.25 -20.20 3.06
C LEU A 68 4.51 -20.70 3.78
N GLY A 69 4.40 -21.17 5.04
CA GLY A 69 5.51 -21.73 5.81
C GLY A 69 6.52 -20.69 6.30
N VAL A 70 6.09 -19.44 6.50
CA VAL A 70 6.95 -18.37 7.02
C VAL A 70 6.88 -18.30 8.56
N THR A 71 7.86 -17.66 9.19
CA THR A 71 7.82 -17.38 10.63
C THR A 71 6.73 -16.37 10.94
N VAL A 72 5.80 -16.73 11.83
CA VAL A 72 4.68 -15.87 12.21
C VAL A 72 4.96 -15.22 13.56
N ARG A 73 4.83 -13.90 13.61
CA ARG A 73 4.81 -13.13 14.88
C ARG A 73 3.53 -12.31 14.97
N GLU A 74 3.00 -12.23 16.17
CA GLU A 74 1.86 -11.39 16.50
C GLU A 74 2.28 -10.39 17.57
N ILE A 75 2.16 -9.10 17.26
CA ILE A 75 2.57 -8.00 18.15
C ILE A 75 1.45 -6.97 18.19
N PRO A 76 0.51 -7.08 19.16
CA PRO A 76 -0.55 -6.08 19.33
C PRO A 76 0.02 -4.70 19.66
N ILE A 77 -0.47 -3.65 18.97
CA ILE A 77 0.06 -2.28 19.14
C ILE A 77 -0.82 -1.39 20.02
N ARG A 78 -1.97 -1.87 20.49
CA ARG A 78 -2.96 -1.03 21.19
C ARG A 78 -2.40 -0.37 22.44
N ASP A 79 -1.70 -1.11 23.28
CA ASP A 79 -1.18 -0.60 24.55
C ASP A 79 -0.06 0.42 24.32
N ALA A 80 0.84 0.17 23.35
CA ALA A 80 1.89 1.12 22.95
C ALA A 80 1.27 2.41 22.43
N CYS A 81 0.27 2.33 21.55
CA CYS A 81 -0.44 3.50 21.03
C CYS A 81 -1.17 4.27 22.14
N LEU A 82 -1.85 3.59 23.08
CA LEU A 82 -2.49 4.24 24.21
C LEU A 82 -1.49 4.93 25.13
N GLN A 83 -0.31 4.34 25.35
CA GLN A 83 0.76 5.00 26.09
C GLN A 83 1.23 6.25 25.34
N HIS A 84 1.51 6.13 24.04
CA HIS A 84 1.90 7.26 23.21
C HIS A 84 0.85 8.38 23.21
N PHE A 85 -0.45 8.06 23.14
CA PHE A 85 -1.54 9.05 23.22
C PHE A 85 -1.48 9.83 24.54
N ARG A 86 -1.31 9.12 25.67
CA ARG A 86 -1.14 9.79 26.98
C ARG A 86 0.05 10.73 27.00
N ASP A 87 1.19 10.30 26.45
CA ASP A 87 2.45 11.06 26.48
C ASP A 87 2.35 12.36 25.67
N ILE A 88 1.60 12.36 24.56
CA ILE A 88 1.41 13.55 23.70
C ILE A 88 0.12 14.33 24.03
N GLY A 89 -0.70 13.87 24.98
CA GLY A 89 -1.98 14.50 25.34
C GLY A 89 -3.08 14.35 24.29
N LEU A 90 -3.05 13.28 23.48
CA LEU A 90 -4.10 12.97 22.52
C LEU A 90 -5.23 12.20 23.22
N ASP A 91 -6.47 12.67 23.05
CA ASP A 91 -7.66 11.92 23.49
C ASP A 91 -7.82 10.65 22.63
N PRO A 92 -7.92 9.45 23.24
CA PRO A 92 -8.19 8.20 22.50
C PRO A 92 -9.50 8.19 21.70
N GLU A 93 -10.44 9.10 21.99
CA GLU A 93 -11.67 9.25 21.21
C GLU A 93 -11.52 10.23 20.04
N ASP A 94 -10.42 10.97 19.94
CA ASP A 94 -10.09 11.83 18.81
C ASP A 94 -9.67 10.96 17.60
N ARG A 95 -10.50 10.95 16.56
CA ARG A 95 -10.27 10.20 15.31
C ARG A 95 -9.52 11.01 14.27
N SER A 96 -8.63 11.88 14.71
CA SER A 96 -7.80 12.74 13.86
C SER A 96 -6.70 11.97 13.12
N ALA A 97 -6.02 12.67 12.21
CA ALA A 97 -4.82 12.15 11.56
C ALA A 97 -3.70 11.77 12.56
N ALA A 98 -3.65 12.38 13.74
CA ALA A 98 -2.68 12.02 14.78
C ALA A 98 -2.97 10.61 15.32
N TYR A 99 -4.24 10.29 15.56
CA TYR A 99 -4.69 8.96 15.99
C TYR A 99 -4.34 7.87 14.97
N GLU A 100 -4.62 8.11 13.68
CA GLU A 100 -4.33 7.15 12.61
C GLU A 100 -2.83 7.00 12.39
N ASN A 101 -2.12 8.11 12.25
CA ASN A 101 -0.69 8.13 11.94
C ASN A 101 0.18 7.52 13.06
N SER A 102 -0.21 7.65 14.32
CA SER A 102 0.50 7.04 15.45
C SER A 102 0.52 5.52 15.32
N GLN A 103 -0.60 4.90 14.97
CA GLN A 103 -0.67 3.45 14.77
C GLN A 103 0.21 2.98 13.61
N ALA A 104 0.20 3.72 12.49
CA ALA A 104 1.02 3.37 11.34
C ALA A 104 2.53 3.49 11.65
N ARG A 105 2.94 4.51 12.41
CA ARG A 105 4.34 4.69 12.83
C ARG A 105 4.78 3.65 13.84
N GLU A 106 3.92 3.28 14.79
CA GLU A 106 4.19 2.19 15.74
C GLU A 106 4.50 0.88 15.03
N ARG A 107 3.68 0.51 14.03
CA ARG A 107 3.95 -0.66 13.20
C ARG A 107 5.29 -0.58 12.49
N THR A 108 5.62 0.57 11.92
CA THR A 108 6.88 0.78 11.21
C THR A 108 8.07 0.67 12.15
N GLN A 109 8.01 1.26 13.34
CA GLN A 109 9.05 1.15 14.35
C GLN A 109 9.31 -0.31 14.72
N ILE A 110 8.27 -1.08 15.04
CA ILE A 110 8.38 -2.51 15.35
C ILE A 110 9.07 -3.28 14.22
N LEU A 111 8.66 -3.05 12.97
CA LEU A 111 9.26 -3.75 11.82
C LEU A 111 10.76 -3.44 11.68
N MET A 112 11.16 -2.18 11.84
CA MET A 112 12.55 -1.74 11.74
C MET A 112 13.40 -2.32 12.86
N ASP A 113 12.90 -2.30 14.10
CA ASP A 113 13.62 -2.82 15.26
C ASP A 113 13.77 -4.34 15.20
N VAL A 114 12.71 -5.06 14.80
CA VAL A 114 12.80 -6.50 14.57
C VAL A 114 13.79 -6.83 13.46
N ALA A 115 13.82 -6.07 12.37
CA ALA A 115 14.81 -6.26 11.32
C ALA A 115 16.24 -6.06 11.82
N ASN A 116 16.48 -5.06 12.67
CA ASN A 116 17.77 -4.85 13.30
C ASN A 116 18.17 -6.02 14.21
N MET A 117 17.26 -6.49 15.05
CA MET A 117 17.50 -7.63 15.95
C MET A 117 17.81 -8.92 15.20
N GLU A 118 17.15 -9.13 14.06
CA GLU A 118 17.26 -10.36 13.26
C GLU A 118 18.36 -10.29 12.18
N GLY A 119 19.00 -9.13 11.98
CA GLY A 119 19.92 -8.92 10.86
C GLY A 119 19.24 -9.03 9.50
N GLY A 120 17.97 -8.59 9.43
CA GLY A 120 17.09 -8.72 8.27
C GLY A 120 16.84 -7.41 7.53
N LEU A 121 16.03 -7.50 6.49
CA LEU A 121 15.61 -6.40 5.64
C LEU A 121 14.09 -6.19 5.75
N VAL A 122 13.64 -4.97 6.09
CA VAL A 122 12.20 -4.63 6.03
C VAL A 122 11.75 -4.51 4.59
N VAL A 123 10.79 -5.36 4.21
CA VAL A 123 10.13 -5.33 2.90
C VAL A 123 8.88 -4.47 2.99
N GLY A 124 8.85 -3.38 2.21
CA GLY A 124 7.71 -2.48 2.13
C GLY A 124 6.60 -3.03 1.24
N THR A 125 5.39 -2.70 1.62
CA THR A 125 4.16 -3.20 1.00
C THR A 125 3.45 -2.15 0.13
N GLY A 126 3.73 -0.85 0.32
CA GLY A 126 3.09 0.24 -0.40
C GLY A 126 3.22 0.12 -1.92
N ASP A 127 2.13 0.32 -2.63
CA ASP A 127 2.03 0.20 -4.07
C ASP A 127 2.20 1.53 -4.82
N LEU A 128 2.21 1.46 -6.16
CA LEU A 128 2.40 2.63 -7.01
C LEU A 128 1.24 3.63 -6.92
N SER A 129 0.00 3.16 -6.77
CA SER A 129 -1.19 4.01 -6.71
C SER A 129 -1.25 4.80 -5.40
N GLU A 130 -0.89 4.15 -4.29
CA GLU A 130 -0.74 4.81 -2.99
C GLU A 130 0.37 5.86 -3.02
N LEU A 131 1.51 5.55 -3.64
CA LEU A 131 2.59 6.51 -3.84
C LEU A 131 2.17 7.70 -4.71
N ALA A 132 1.38 7.47 -5.76
CA ALA A 132 0.88 8.54 -6.62
C ALA A 132 -0.05 9.50 -5.86
N LEU A 133 -1.00 8.94 -5.10
CA LEU A 133 -1.99 9.70 -4.33
C LEU A 133 -1.47 10.20 -2.97
N GLY A 134 -0.28 9.74 -2.54
CA GLY A 134 0.22 9.96 -1.20
C GLY A 134 -0.70 9.38 -0.12
N TRP A 135 -1.39 8.27 -0.42
CA TRP A 135 -2.29 7.59 0.49
C TRP A 135 -1.52 6.61 1.39
N ALA A 136 -0.70 7.17 2.23
CA ALA A 136 0.11 6.48 3.22
C ALA A 136 0.53 7.47 4.31
N THR A 137 0.81 7.00 5.51
CA THR A 137 1.36 7.82 6.59
C THR A 137 2.83 8.10 6.34
N TYR A 138 3.20 9.39 6.26
CA TYR A 138 4.60 9.79 6.18
C TYR A 138 5.41 9.27 7.37
N ASN A 139 6.54 8.63 7.08
CA ASN A 139 7.38 7.96 8.08
C ASN A 139 6.62 6.88 8.88
N GLY A 140 5.59 6.29 8.30
CA GLY A 140 4.85 5.14 8.79
C GLY A 140 4.87 4.03 7.76
N ASP A 141 3.72 3.55 7.33
CA ASP A 141 3.56 2.51 6.28
C ASP A 141 4.19 2.86 4.93
N GLN A 142 4.42 4.15 4.66
CA GLN A 142 5.23 4.60 3.53
C GLN A 142 6.67 4.07 3.59
N MET A 143 7.23 3.83 4.79
CA MET A 143 8.65 3.62 4.99
C MET A 143 9.03 2.14 5.06
N SER A 144 10.15 1.79 4.44
CA SER A 144 10.73 0.45 4.47
C SER A 144 12.20 0.51 4.04
N MET A 145 12.90 -0.62 4.09
CA MET A 145 14.25 -0.72 3.54
C MET A 145 14.26 -1.09 2.05
N TYR A 146 13.18 -1.71 1.54
CA TYR A 146 12.99 -2.00 0.12
C TYR A 146 11.52 -2.23 -0.21
N GLY A 147 10.92 -1.39 -1.06
CA GLY A 147 9.51 -1.46 -1.45
C GLY A 147 9.30 -2.31 -2.70
N VAL A 148 8.87 -3.56 -2.55
CA VAL A 148 8.73 -4.49 -3.69
C VAL A 148 7.57 -4.14 -4.62
N ASN A 149 6.52 -3.49 -4.09
CA ASN A 149 5.33 -3.09 -4.85
C ASN A 149 5.40 -1.65 -5.39
N ALA A 150 6.48 -0.91 -5.15
CA ALA A 150 6.59 0.53 -5.42
C ALA A 150 6.31 0.97 -6.87
N SER A 151 6.34 0.06 -7.83
CA SER A 151 5.97 0.34 -9.23
C SER A 151 4.86 -0.59 -9.76
N VAL A 152 4.09 -1.21 -8.87
CA VAL A 152 2.94 -2.06 -9.20
C VAL A 152 1.67 -1.30 -8.83
N PRO A 153 0.80 -0.91 -9.78
CA PRO A 153 -0.44 -0.21 -9.46
C PRO A 153 -1.44 -1.15 -8.78
N LYS A 154 -2.35 -0.60 -7.97
CA LYS A 154 -3.34 -1.35 -7.16
C LYS A 154 -4.14 -2.35 -7.99
N THR A 155 -4.55 -1.98 -9.18
CA THR A 155 -5.28 -2.87 -10.09
C THR A 155 -4.44 -4.08 -10.50
N LEU A 156 -3.14 -3.88 -10.73
CA LEU A 156 -2.22 -4.98 -11.04
C LEU A 156 -1.89 -5.82 -9.80
N VAL A 157 -1.81 -5.22 -8.60
CA VAL A 157 -1.66 -5.97 -7.34
C VAL A 157 -2.78 -6.99 -7.21
N ARG A 158 -4.04 -6.57 -7.36
CA ARG A 158 -5.22 -7.45 -7.32
C ARG A 158 -5.13 -8.56 -8.36
N HIS A 159 -4.75 -8.22 -9.58
CA HIS A 159 -4.60 -9.20 -10.68
C HIS A 159 -3.52 -10.25 -10.37
N LEU A 160 -2.36 -9.83 -9.87
CA LEU A 160 -1.25 -10.73 -9.54
C LEU A 160 -1.61 -11.67 -8.38
N VAL A 161 -2.26 -11.17 -7.32
CA VAL A 161 -2.73 -12.02 -6.21
C VAL A 161 -3.75 -13.04 -6.72
N LYS A 162 -4.69 -12.63 -7.59
CA LYS A 162 -5.64 -13.54 -8.21
C LYS A 162 -4.94 -14.59 -9.08
N TRP A 163 -3.98 -14.19 -9.87
CA TRP A 163 -3.21 -15.12 -10.70
C TRP A 163 -2.50 -16.19 -9.86
N VAL A 164 -1.87 -15.80 -8.75
CA VAL A 164 -1.24 -16.76 -7.81
C VAL A 164 -2.29 -17.69 -7.21
N ALA A 165 -3.44 -17.17 -6.80
CA ALA A 165 -4.54 -17.99 -6.27
C ALA A 165 -5.01 -19.06 -7.27
N ASP A 166 -5.09 -18.70 -8.55
CA ASP A 166 -5.63 -19.59 -9.60
C ASP A 166 -4.59 -20.58 -10.15
N THR A 167 -3.28 -20.29 -10.06
CA THR A 167 -2.25 -21.08 -10.77
C THR A 167 -1.22 -21.75 -9.88
N GLU A 168 -0.99 -21.26 -8.66
CA GLU A 168 0.18 -21.67 -7.87
C GLU A 168 -0.13 -22.09 -6.45
N SER A 169 -1.36 -21.88 -5.99
CA SER A 169 -1.78 -22.13 -4.61
C SER A 169 -2.46 -23.51 -4.46
N ASP A 170 -2.22 -24.14 -3.32
CA ASP A 170 -3.06 -25.26 -2.90
C ASP A 170 -4.48 -24.75 -2.53
N ALA A 171 -5.40 -25.67 -2.24
CA ALA A 171 -6.80 -25.33 -2.00
C ALA A 171 -7.01 -24.40 -0.79
N GLY A 172 -6.20 -24.54 0.27
CA GLY A 172 -6.28 -23.71 1.48
C GLY A 172 -5.78 -22.31 1.23
N ALA A 173 -4.55 -22.16 0.73
CA ALA A 173 -3.98 -20.87 0.38
C ALA A 173 -4.83 -20.13 -0.67
N ARG A 174 -5.40 -20.87 -1.66
CA ARG A 174 -6.30 -20.30 -2.65
C ARG A 174 -7.54 -19.67 -2.03
N ALA A 175 -8.20 -20.35 -1.08
CA ALA A 175 -9.39 -19.82 -0.42
C ALA A 175 -9.07 -18.51 0.32
N THR A 176 -7.98 -18.47 1.09
CA THR A 176 -7.53 -17.28 1.81
C THR A 176 -7.20 -16.13 0.85
N LEU A 177 -6.49 -16.40 -0.25
CA LEU A 177 -6.16 -15.37 -1.26
C LEU A 177 -7.42 -14.78 -1.91
N LEU A 178 -8.42 -15.62 -2.22
CA LEU A 178 -9.70 -15.14 -2.78
C LEU A 178 -10.48 -14.30 -1.76
N ASP A 179 -10.49 -14.69 -0.47
CA ASP A 179 -11.12 -13.89 0.58
C ASP A 179 -10.45 -12.52 0.77
N ILE A 180 -9.10 -12.47 0.67
CA ILE A 180 -8.35 -11.21 0.68
C ILE A 180 -8.73 -10.33 -0.51
N ILE A 181 -8.89 -10.90 -1.71
CA ILE A 181 -9.29 -10.16 -2.91
C ILE A 181 -10.68 -9.55 -2.77
N ASP A 182 -11.60 -10.25 -2.11
CA ASP A 182 -12.98 -9.80 -1.88
C ASP A 182 -13.11 -8.84 -0.69
N THR A 183 -12.05 -8.65 0.09
CA THR A 183 -12.04 -7.70 1.19
C THR A 183 -11.91 -6.26 0.67
N PRO A 184 -12.79 -5.32 1.08
CA PRO A 184 -12.66 -3.91 0.69
C PRO A 184 -11.32 -3.32 1.12
N VAL A 185 -10.72 -2.50 0.26
CA VAL A 185 -9.48 -1.79 0.59
C VAL A 185 -9.75 -0.75 1.69
N SER A 186 -9.03 -0.86 2.80
CA SER A 186 -9.14 0.03 3.95
C SER A 186 -7.78 0.17 4.65
N PRO A 187 -7.45 1.34 5.21
CA PRO A 187 -6.25 1.51 6.03
C PRO A 187 -6.37 0.83 7.40
N GLU A 188 -7.58 0.42 7.83
CA GLU A 188 -7.86 -0.26 9.11
C GLU A 188 -7.25 0.45 10.34
N LEU A 189 -7.29 1.78 10.34
CA LEU A 189 -6.76 2.62 11.43
C LEU A 189 -7.88 3.12 12.36
N LEU A 190 -9.09 3.26 11.83
CA LEU A 190 -10.28 3.61 12.60
C LEU A 190 -11.01 2.35 13.08
N PRO A 191 -11.59 2.36 14.29
CA PRO A 191 -12.38 1.23 14.78
C PRO A 191 -13.48 0.83 13.79
N ALA A 192 -13.74 -0.47 13.70
CA ALA A 192 -14.89 -0.99 12.95
C ALA A 192 -16.20 -0.37 13.46
N ASP A 193 -17.23 -0.39 12.62
CA ASP A 193 -18.58 0.02 13.02
C ASP A 193 -19.17 -0.94 14.08
N LYS A 194 -20.39 -0.64 14.54
CA LYS A 194 -21.08 -1.45 15.57
C LYS A 194 -21.34 -2.89 15.13
N ASP A 195 -21.34 -3.14 13.84
CA ASP A 195 -21.56 -4.47 13.25
C ASP A 195 -20.22 -5.19 12.90
N GLY A 196 -19.08 -4.64 13.33
CA GLY A 196 -17.74 -5.19 13.06
C GLY A 196 -17.28 -5.02 11.60
N ARG A 197 -17.93 -4.13 10.83
CA ARG A 197 -17.59 -3.86 9.43
C ARG A 197 -16.56 -2.74 9.34
N ILE A 198 -15.80 -2.76 8.24
CA ILE A 198 -14.85 -1.69 7.90
C ILE A 198 -15.61 -0.35 7.82
N SER A 199 -15.28 0.58 8.72
CA SER A 199 -15.92 1.89 8.80
C SER A 199 -15.46 2.87 7.74
N GLN A 200 -14.27 2.66 7.16
CA GLN A 200 -13.64 3.57 6.20
C GLN A 200 -13.13 2.79 4.98
N LYS A 201 -13.81 2.95 3.85
CA LYS A 201 -13.32 2.41 2.58
C LYS A 201 -12.46 3.45 1.89
N THR A 202 -11.25 3.05 1.47
CA THR A 202 -10.31 3.95 0.80
C THR A 202 -10.91 4.59 -0.45
N GLU A 203 -11.57 3.81 -1.30
CA GLU A 203 -12.13 4.31 -2.56
C GLU A 203 -13.28 5.31 -2.39
N ASP A 204 -13.97 5.31 -1.25
CA ASP A 204 -14.99 6.34 -0.94
C ASP A 204 -14.35 7.72 -0.70
N LEU A 205 -13.09 7.74 -0.24
CA LEU A 205 -12.35 8.96 0.11
C LEU A 205 -11.48 9.48 -1.01
N VAL A 206 -10.76 8.59 -1.68
CA VAL A 206 -9.79 8.98 -2.71
C VAL A 206 -10.27 8.69 -4.13
N GLY A 207 -11.29 7.87 -4.30
CA GLY A 207 -11.85 7.45 -5.59
C GLY A 207 -11.38 6.07 -6.05
N PRO A 208 -12.01 5.54 -7.11
CA PRO A 208 -11.70 4.23 -7.66
C PRO A 208 -10.25 4.14 -8.16
N TYR A 209 -9.52 3.13 -7.70
CA TYR A 209 -8.13 2.93 -8.11
C TYR A 209 -7.97 2.69 -9.61
N GLU A 210 -8.95 2.08 -10.27
CA GLU A 210 -8.86 1.87 -11.71
C GLU A 210 -8.82 3.18 -12.52
N LEU A 211 -9.52 4.23 -12.05
CA LEU A 211 -9.42 5.56 -12.63
C LEU A 211 -8.05 6.19 -12.35
N HIS A 212 -7.57 6.10 -11.11
CA HIS A 212 -6.27 6.67 -10.74
C HIS A 212 -5.10 6.01 -11.45
N ASP A 213 -5.12 4.69 -11.60
CA ASP A 213 -4.09 3.94 -12.33
C ASP A 213 -4.08 4.31 -13.82
N PHE A 214 -5.27 4.50 -14.41
CA PHE A 214 -5.42 5.00 -15.77
C PHE A 214 -4.89 6.44 -15.91
N PHE A 215 -5.23 7.33 -14.98
CA PHE A 215 -4.74 8.72 -15.01
C PHE A 215 -3.22 8.76 -14.85
N LEU A 216 -2.69 8.01 -13.89
CA LEU A 216 -1.25 7.94 -13.63
C LEU A 216 -0.48 7.47 -14.86
N TYR A 217 -0.93 6.39 -15.50
CA TYR A 217 -0.29 5.86 -16.69
C TYR A 217 -0.26 6.91 -17.83
N ASN A 218 -1.40 7.52 -18.11
CA ASN A 218 -1.52 8.50 -19.19
C ASN A 218 -0.74 9.80 -18.88
N PHE A 219 -0.71 10.22 -17.62
CA PHE A 219 0.04 11.39 -17.19
C PHE A 219 1.57 11.16 -17.27
N ILE A 220 2.06 10.09 -16.66
CA ILE A 220 3.51 9.83 -16.55
C ILE A 220 4.08 9.27 -17.86
N ARG A 221 3.43 8.26 -18.44
CA ARG A 221 3.96 7.57 -19.63
C ARG A 221 3.66 8.34 -20.91
N GLY A 222 2.46 8.93 -20.98
CA GLY A 222 2.01 9.68 -22.16
C GLY A 222 2.37 11.16 -22.14
N GLY A 223 2.63 11.74 -20.96
CA GLY A 223 2.81 13.18 -20.79
C GLY A 223 1.55 13.98 -21.16
N TYR A 224 0.37 13.37 -21.03
CA TYR A 224 -0.86 13.97 -21.49
C TYR A 224 -1.40 15.00 -20.50
N ARG A 225 -2.02 16.04 -21.06
CA ARG A 225 -2.70 17.10 -20.32
C ARG A 225 -4.07 16.61 -19.84
N PRO A 226 -4.66 17.27 -18.81
CA PRO A 226 -5.95 16.89 -18.23
C PRO A 226 -7.07 16.66 -19.23
N ALA A 227 -7.25 17.56 -20.19
CA ALA A 227 -8.29 17.42 -21.24
C ALA A 227 -8.15 16.12 -22.05
N LYS A 228 -6.92 15.75 -22.42
CA LYS A 228 -6.70 14.51 -23.16
C LYS A 228 -6.90 13.27 -22.26
N ILE A 229 -6.47 13.33 -20.99
CA ILE A 229 -6.67 12.22 -20.05
C ILE A 229 -8.17 12.02 -19.81
N LEU A 230 -8.93 13.10 -19.58
CA LEU A 230 -10.38 13.07 -19.41
C LEU A 230 -11.06 12.41 -20.61
N PHE A 231 -10.77 12.89 -21.82
CA PHE A 231 -11.33 12.33 -23.07
C PHE A 231 -11.03 10.82 -23.20
N LEU A 232 -9.78 10.41 -22.96
CA LEU A 232 -9.39 8.99 -23.06
C LEU A 232 -10.09 8.14 -21.99
N ALA A 233 -10.23 8.66 -20.78
CA ALA A 233 -10.93 7.97 -19.69
C ALA A 233 -12.42 7.78 -20.00
N GLU A 234 -13.10 8.78 -20.54
CA GLU A 234 -14.50 8.67 -21.00
C GLU A 234 -14.69 7.55 -22.05
N GLN A 235 -13.71 7.39 -22.94
CA GLN A 235 -13.78 6.31 -23.92
C GLN A 235 -13.51 4.95 -23.30
N ALA A 236 -12.49 4.87 -22.41
CA ALA A 236 -12.08 3.61 -21.78
C ALA A 236 -13.11 3.08 -20.78
N PHE A 237 -13.78 3.96 -20.05
CA PHE A 237 -14.73 3.63 -19.01
C PHE A 237 -16.20 3.91 -19.39
N ARG A 238 -16.47 3.94 -20.70
CA ARG A 238 -17.84 4.17 -21.20
C ARG A 238 -18.82 3.14 -20.63
N GLY A 239 -19.87 3.62 -19.98
CA GLY A 239 -20.88 2.77 -19.34
C GLY A 239 -20.56 2.39 -17.88
N SER A 240 -19.33 2.63 -17.40
CA SER A 240 -18.94 2.41 -16.01
C SER A 240 -18.97 3.70 -15.18
N TYR A 241 -18.52 4.81 -15.76
CA TYR A 241 -18.47 6.12 -15.10
C TYR A 241 -18.98 7.21 -16.04
N ASP A 242 -19.69 8.18 -15.48
CA ASP A 242 -20.11 9.38 -16.22
C ASP A 242 -18.99 10.44 -16.23
N HIS A 243 -19.16 11.45 -17.10
CA HIS A 243 -18.23 12.57 -17.24
C HIS A 243 -17.92 13.26 -15.91
N ALA A 244 -18.97 13.56 -15.11
CA ALA A 244 -18.81 14.29 -13.85
C ALA A 244 -17.98 13.50 -12.83
N THR A 245 -18.19 12.20 -12.76
CA THR A 245 -17.42 11.28 -11.89
C THR A 245 -15.95 11.20 -12.32
N ILE A 246 -15.67 10.99 -13.61
CA ILE A 246 -14.29 10.92 -14.12
C ILE A 246 -13.58 12.25 -13.89
N ARG A 247 -14.22 13.39 -14.21
CA ARG A 247 -13.65 14.72 -14.00
C ARG A 247 -13.35 14.99 -12.53
N LYS A 248 -14.29 14.67 -11.62
CA LYS A 248 -14.11 14.81 -10.17
C LYS A 248 -12.85 14.08 -9.70
N TRP A 249 -12.68 12.81 -10.08
CA TRP A 249 -11.56 12.01 -9.62
C TRP A 249 -10.24 12.39 -10.30
N LEU A 250 -10.28 12.88 -11.53
CA LEU A 250 -9.09 13.45 -12.18
C LEU A 250 -8.61 14.73 -11.49
N GLU A 251 -9.53 15.57 -11.00
CA GLU A 251 -9.21 16.73 -10.17
C GLU A 251 -8.55 16.31 -8.85
N VAL A 252 -9.15 15.33 -8.15
CA VAL A 252 -8.59 14.75 -6.92
C VAL A 252 -7.19 14.17 -7.18
N PHE A 253 -7.01 13.44 -8.29
CA PHE A 253 -5.72 12.90 -8.69
C PHE A 253 -4.65 14.00 -8.78
N PHE A 254 -4.87 15.07 -9.53
CA PHE A 254 -3.88 16.14 -9.67
C PHE A 254 -3.63 16.87 -8.36
N ARG A 255 -4.68 17.20 -7.58
CA ARG A 255 -4.51 17.82 -6.25
C ARG A 255 -3.61 16.97 -5.36
N ARG A 256 -3.89 15.69 -5.25
CA ARG A 256 -3.12 14.78 -4.39
C ARG A 256 -1.74 14.52 -4.95
N PHE A 257 -1.61 14.25 -6.24
CA PHE A 257 -0.32 13.97 -6.87
C PHE A 257 0.69 15.08 -6.62
N PHE A 258 0.29 16.33 -6.71
CA PHE A 258 1.18 17.46 -6.44
C PHE A 258 1.37 17.71 -4.92
N SER A 259 0.31 17.81 -4.15
CA SER A 259 0.42 18.14 -2.72
C SER A 259 1.13 17.08 -1.88
N GLN A 260 1.15 15.82 -2.33
CA GLN A 260 1.76 14.70 -1.62
C GLN A 260 3.19 14.35 -2.11
N GLN A 261 3.79 15.19 -2.95
CA GLN A 261 5.14 14.95 -3.47
C GLN A 261 6.19 14.78 -2.37
N PHE A 262 6.07 15.48 -1.24
CA PHE A 262 7.03 15.37 -0.14
C PHE A 262 7.17 13.93 0.37
N LYS A 263 6.12 13.12 0.31
CA LYS A 263 6.16 11.69 0.66
C LYS A 263 7.01 10.90 -0.33
N ARG A 264 6.87 11.18 -1.63
CA ARG A 264 7.67 10.50 -2.67
C ARG A 264 9.13 10.90 -2.65
N SER A 265 9.46 12.10 -2.19
CA SER A 265 10.86 12.54 -2.04
C SER A 265 11.64 11.67 -1.06
N ALA A 266 10.97 11.04 -0.10
CA ALA A 266 11.55 10.13 0.90
C ALA A 266 11.21 8.65 0.66
N MET A 267 10.65 8.28 -0.51
CA MET A 267 10.28 6.88 -0.76
C MET A 267 11.50 5.95 -0.77
N PRO A 268 11.36 4.71 -0.24
CA PRO A 268 12.41 3.71 -0.26
C PRO A 268 12.77 3.26 -1.69
N ASP A 269 13.90 2.58 -1.84
CA ASP A 269 14.25 1.88 -3.06
C ASP A 269 13.24 0.77 -3.37
N GLY A 270 13.00 0.54 -4.66
CA GLY A 270 12.14 -0.52 -5.14
C GLY A 270 12.43 -0.86 -6.60
N PRO A 271 11.91 -1.98 -7.10
CA PRO A 271 12.09 -2.34 -8.49
C PRO A 271 11.17 -1.51 -9.39
N LYS A 272 11.60 -1.26 -10.62
CA LYS A 272 10.71 -0.81 -11.69
C LYS A 272 10.19 -2.05 -12.43
N VAL A 273 8.93 -2.42 -12.16
CA VAL A 273 8.30 -3.61 -12.74
C VAL A 273 7.68 -3.28 -14.10
N GLY A 274 6.89 -2.20 -14.16
CA GLY A 274 6.24 -1.73 -15.38
C GLY A 274 6.97 -0.57 -16.04
N SER A 275 6.28 0.11 -16.96
CA SER A 275 6.79 1.29 -17.67
C SER A 275 6.68 2.59 -16.87
N VAL A 276 5.91 2.59 -15.77
CA VAL A 276 5.70 3.72 -14.87
C VAL A 276 6.29 3.42 -13.50
N ALA A 277 7.04 4.36 -12.95
CA ALA A 277 7.51 4.37 -11.56
C ALA A 277 7.63 5.82 -11.12
N LEU A 278 7.67 6.03 -9.79
CA LEU A 278 7.73 7.37 -9.19
C LEU A 278 8.96 7.57 -8.32
N SER A 279 10.02 6.77 -8.53
CA SER A 279 11.25 6.91 -7.78
C SER A 279 11.90 8.28 -8.00
N PRO A 280 12.20 9.03 -6.92
CA PRO A 280 12.88 10.33 -7.03
C PRO A 280 14.33 10.21 -7.50
N ARG A 281 14.87 9.01 -7.52
CA ARG A 281 16.26 8.73 -7.94
C ARG A 281 16.43 8.63 -9.45
N GLY A 282 15.34 8.56 -10.23
CA GLY A 282 15.48 8.49 -11.69
C GLY A 282 14.19 8.55 -12.51
N ASP A 283 13.04 8.28 -11.88
CA ASP A 283 11.78 8.17 -12.63
C ASP A 283 10.95 9.46 -12.57
N TRP A 284 10.77 10.02 -11.37
CA TRP A 284 9.97 11.23 -11.18
C TRP A 284 10.62 12.18 -10.17
N ARG A 285 11.11 13.30 -10.66
CA ARG A 285 11.69 14.38 -9.85
C ARG A 285 10.81 15.62 -9.92
N MET A 286 10.30 16.05 -8.80
CA MET A 286 9.47 17.24 -8.68
C MET A 286 9.73 17.91 -7.32
N PRO A 287 9.78 19.25 -7.24
CA PRO A 287 9.78 19.92 -5.94
C PRO A 287 8.53 19.61 -5.14
N SER A 288 8.66 19.50 -3.81
CA SER A 288 7.52 19.17 -2.94
C SER A 288 6.45 20.28 -2.89
N ASP A 289 6.82 21.50 -3.23
CA ASP A 289 5.97 22.69 -3.28
C ASP A 289 5.53 23.08 -4.71
N ALA A 290 5.68 22.15 -5.67
CA ALA A 290 5.16 22.34 -7.01
C ALA A 290 3.62 22.47 -7.01
N SER A 291 3.11 23.45 -7.80
CA SER A 291 1.68 23.76 -7.85
C SER A 291 0.95 22.98 -8.93
N ALA A 292 -0.24 22.45 -8.59
CA ALA A 292 -1.16 21.84 -9.53
C ALA A 292 -2.02 22.86 -10.31
N ALA A 293 -1.88 24.16 -10.04
CA ALA A 293 -2.83 25.19 -10.50
C ALA A 293 -3.07 25.18 -12.02
N VAL A 294 -2.05 24.92 -12.83
CA VAL A 294 -2.18 24.90 -14.31
C VAL A 294 -3.07 23.74 -14.75
N TRP A 295 -2.91 22.54 -14.16
CA TRP A 295 -3.71 21.36 -14.47
C TRP A 295 -5.15 21.49 -13.98
N LEU A 296 -5.36 22.05 -12.78
CA LEU A 296 -6.68 22.27 -12.22
C LEU A 296 -7.47 23.33 -12.98
N LYS A 297 -6.80 24.43 -13.39
CA LYS A 297 -7.43 25.47 -14.21
C LYS A 297 -7.92 24.93 -15.57
N GLU A 298 -7.17 24.01 -16.18
CA GLU A 298 -7.62 23.37 -17.42
C GLU A 298 -8.90 22.57 -17.20
N LEU A 299 -9.01 21.82 -16.07
CA LEU A 299 -10.20 21.06 -15.73
C LEU A 299 -11.43 21.94 -15.43
N GLU A 300 -11.25 23.16 -14.95
CA GLU A 300 -12.36 24.11 -14.72
C GLU A 300 -13.08 24.52 -16.01
N THR A 301 -12.41 24.43 -17.13
CA THR A 301 -12.92 24.87 -18.45
C THR A 301 -13.50 23.72 -19.27
N LEU A 302 -13.50 22.49 -18.74
CA LEU A 302 -14.01 21.27 -19.34
C LEU A 302 -15.31 20.84 -18.65
#